data_1cade8575db7b9d54bed5970e164db0e
#
_entry.id   1cade8575db7b9d54bed5970e164db0e
#
_cell.length_a   1.000
_cell.length_b   1.000
_cell.length_c   1.000
_cell.angle_alpha   90.00
_cell.angle_beta   90.00
_cell.angle_gamma   90.00
#
_symmetry.space_group_name_H-M   'P 1'
#
loop_
_entity.id
_entity.type
_entity.pdbx_description
1 polymer ?
#
loop_
_entity_poly.entity_id
_entity_poly.type
_entity_poly.pdbx_seq_one_letter_code
_entity_poly.pdbx_strand_id
1 'polypeptide(L)'
;YCPELVPKAEQMVSLELLTSKQHTDGGWSTRDFSSIDAWHFEMSPTVVKLIASLPDARKPESDAYMTALAVVLMRQSDIPATDSRIASGLAWLKREQRQSGRWWMHSLYRGNYHYITYIATAQALKAFDLCGELQTK
;
A
#
# COMPACT_ATOMS: atom_id res chain seq x y z
N TYR A 1 8.75 -11.62 -8.48
CA TYR A 1 9.19 -10.43 -9.23
C TYR A 1 10.17 -10.86 -10.31
N CYS A 2 9.82 -10.61 -11.56
CA CYS A 2 10.61 -10.94 -12.75
C CYS A 2 10.90 -9.63 -13.50
N PRO A 3 11.90 -8.85 -13.08
CA PRO A 3 12.18 -7.54 -13.64
C PRO A 3 12.58 -7.60 -15.12
N GLU A 4 13.10 -8.72 -15.58
CA GLU A 4 13.44 -8.96 -16.97
C GLU A 4 12.25 -9.02 -17.92
N LEU A 5 11.03 -9.23 -17.39
CA LEU A 5 9.79 -9.27 -18.19
C LEU A 5 9.19 -7.88 -18.47
N VAL A 6 9.66 -6.85 -17.78
CA VAL A 6 9.16 -5.49 -17.92
C VAL A 6 10.31 -4.58 -18.34
N PRO A 7 10.17 -3.84 -19.45
CA PRO A 7 11.20 -2.89 -19.89
C PRO A 7 11.55 -1.87 -18.80
N LYS A 8 12.82 -1.52 -18.67
CA LYS A 8 13.29 -0.56 -17.63
C LYS A 8 12.55 0.77 -17.68
N ALA A 9 12.20 1.25 -18.86
CA ALA A 9 11.43 2.49 -19.01
C ALA A 9 10.05 2.39 -18.34
N GLU A 10 9.37 1.26 -18.50
CA GLU A 10 8.06 1.04 -17.87
C GLU A 10 8.18 0.84 -16.36
N GLN A 11 9.26 0.21 -15.89
CA GLN A 11 9.56 0.10 -14.47
C GLN A 11 9.73 1.50 -13.85
N MET A 12 10.47 2.39 -14.52
CA MET A 12 10.68 3.77 -14.06
C MET A 12 9.37 4.56 -13.99
N VAL A 13 8.53 4.49 -15.03
CA VAL A 13 7.22 5.16 -15.04
C VAL A 13 6.33 4.64 -13.91
N SER A 14 6.32 3.32 -13.69
CA SER A 14 5.54 2.69 -12.61
C SER A 14 6.04 3.12 -11.23
N LEU A 15 7.35 3.25 -11.07
CA LEU A 15 7.97 3.69 -9.83
C LEU A 15 7.68 5.18 -9.56
N GLU A 16 7.74 6.02 -10.59
CA GLU A 16 7.38 7.43 -10.50
C GLU A 16 5.92 7.59 -10.10
N LEU A 17 5.00 6.85 -10.73
CA LEU A 17 3.60 6.82 -10.33
C LEU A 17 3.43 6.39 -8.87
N LEU A 18 4.10 5.31 -8.46
CA LEU A 18 4.05 4.82 -7.08
C LEU A 18 4.48 5.92 -6.09
N THR A 19 5.63 6.54 -6.35
CA THR A 19 6.19 7.56 -5.45
C THR A 19 5.36 8.85 -5.41
N SER A 20 4.69 9.21 -6.52
CA SER A 20 3.80 10.38 -6.59
C SER A 20 2.52 10.23 -5.77
N LYS A 21 2.18 8.98 -5.38
CA LYS A 21 0.97 8.66 -4.60
C LYS A 21 1.21 8.56 -3.09
N GLN A 22 2.40 8.91 -2.61
CA GLN A 22 2.64 8.96 -1.17
C GLN A 22 1.82 10.07 -0.52
N HIS A 23 1.09 9.74 0.52
CA HIS A 23 0.29 10.70 1.30
C HIS A 23 1.18 11.53 2.23
N THR A 24 0.64 12.64 2.70
CA THR A 24 1.34 13.55 3.62
C THR A 24 1.64 12.91 4.99
N ASP A 25 0.93 11.84 5.35
CA ASP A 25 1.19 11.07 6.57
C ASP A 25 2.35 10.08 6.43
N GLY A 26 2.92 9.96 5.22
CA GLY A 26 4.02 9.08 4.86
C GLY A 26 3.61 7.71 4.33
N GLY A 27 2.32 7.37 4.33
CA GLY A 27 1.80 6.10 3.83
C GLY A 27 1.33 6.14 2.39
N TRP A 28 0.82 5.00 1.92
CA TRP A 28 0.13 4.82 0.64
C TRP A 28 -1.20 4.11 0.84
N SER A 29 -2.12 4.33 -0.08
CA SER A 29 -3.42 3.65 -0.08
C SER A 29 -3.58 2.78 -1.31
N THR A 30 -4.09 1.56 -1.12
CA THR A 30 -4.44 0.69 -2.24
C THR A 30 -5.51 1.34 -3.15
N ARG A 31 -6.36 2.19 -2.59
CA ARG A 31 -7.41 2.89 -3.34
C ARG A 31 -6.89 3.90 -4.35
N ASP A 32 -5.65 4.39 -4.20
CA ASP A 32 -5.04 5.34 -5.14
C ASP A 32 -4.63 4.70 -6.47
N PHE A 33 -4.53 3.37 -6.50
CA PHE A 33 -4.08 2.61 -7.66
C PHE A 33 -5.22 1.94 -8.41
N SER A 34 -6.45 2.09 -7.96
CA SER A 34 -7.61 1.49 -8.59
C SER A 34 -8.84 2.36 -8.42
N SER A 35 -9.59 2.52 -9.51
CA SER A 35 -10.90 3.17 -9.44
C SER A 35 -11.92 2.27 -8.72
N ILE A 36 -12.95 2.88 -8.14
CA ILE A 36 -14.08 2.14 -7.55
C ILE A 36 -14.70 1.19 -8.57
N ASP A 37 -14.78 1.60 -9.82
CA ASP A 37 -15.35 0.80 -10.92
C ASP A 37 -14.57 -0.50 -11.15
N ALA A 38 -13.25 -0.47 -10.97
CA ALA A 38 -12.41 -1.67 -11.13
C ALA A 38 -12.67 -2.73 -10.05
N TRP A 39 -13.20 -2.35 -8.88
CA TRP A 39 -13.48 -3.26 -7.77
C TRP A 39 -14.93 -3.78 -7.73
N HIS A 40 -15.80 -3.19 -8.55
CA HIS A 40 -17.24 -3.44 -8.53
C HIS A 40 -17.81 -3.79 -9.91
N PHE A 41 -16.99 -4.40 -10.77
CA PHE A 41 -17.35 -4.71 -12.15
C PHE A 41 -18.60 -5.60 -12.30
N GLU A 42 -18.97 -6.35 -11.26
CA GLU A 42 -20.20 -7.18 -11.24
C GLU A 42 -21.44 -6.43 -10.74
N MET A 43 -21.29 -5.17 -10.30
CA MET A 43 -22.39 -4.39 -9.76
C MET A 43 -23.04 -3.50 -10.82
N SER A 44 -24.33 -3.23 -10.67
CA SER A 44 -25.00 -2.30 -11.58
C SER A 44 -24.39 -0.90 -11.48
N PRO A 45 -24.34 -0.12 -12.58
CA PRO A 45 -23.80 1.24 -12.58
C PRO A 45 -24.44 2.17 -11.54
N THR A 46 -25.70 1.96 -11.19
CA THR A 46 -26.42 2.72 -10.17
C THR A 46 -25.87 2.46 -8.76
N VAL A 47 -25.58 1.19 -8.47
CA VAL A 47 -25.00 0.80 -7.16
C VAL A 47 -23.57 1.31 -7.04
N VAL A 48 -22.77 1.24 -8.11
CA VAL A 48 -21.41 1.80 -8.12
C VAL A 48 -21.45 3.31 -7.86
N LYS A 49 -22.34 4.07 -8.51
CA LYS A 49 -22.52 5.50 -8.27
C LYS A 49 -22.94 5.80 -6.82
N LEU A 50 -23.83 4.99 -6.24
CA LEU A 50 -24.23 5.14 -4.86
C LEU A 50 -23.06 4.92 -3.91
N ILE A 51 -22.29 3.86 -4.10
CA ILE A 51 -21.09 3.58 -3.28
C ILE A 51 -20.07 4.71 -3.41
N ALA A 52 -19.81 5.18 -4.64
CA ALA A 52 -18.91 6.30 -4.90
C ALA A 52 -19.36 7.62 -4.27
N SER A 53 -20.65 7.76 -3.94
CA SER A 53 -21.20 8.93 -3.25
C SER A 53 -20.99 8.93 -1.75
N LEU A 54 -20.64 7.78 -1.15
CA LEU A 54 -20.42 7.67 0.29
C LEU A 54 -19.15 8.44 0.70
N PRO A 55 -19.16 9.11 1.86
CA PRO A 55 -18.01 9.89 2.34
C PRO A 55 -16.71 9.10 2.41
N ASP A 56 -16.79 7.86 2.90
CA ASP A 56 -15.63 6.96 3.09
C ASP A 56 -15.03 6.45 1.77
N ALA A 57 -15.80 6.48 0.68
CA ALA A 57 -15.31 6.09 -0.64
C ALA A 57 -14.40 7.17 -1.28
N ARG A 58 -14.49 8.41 -0.79
CA ARG A 58 -13.84 9.59 -1.41
C ARG A 58 -12.49 9.96 -0.80
N LYS A 59 -12.17 9.42 0.37
CA LYS A 59 -10.91 9.73 1.07
C LYS A 59 -10.11 8.45 1.21
N PRO A 60 -9.16 8.18 0.29
CA PRO A 60 -8.24 7.09 0.49
C PRO A 60 -7.42 7.36 1.74
N GLU A 61 -7.51 6.49 2.72
CA GLU A 61 -6.62 6.47 3.87
C GLU A 61 -5.43 5.58 3.57
N SER A 62 -4.25 5.95 4.07
CA SER A 62 -3.08 5.10 3.98
C SER A 62 -3.36 3.75 4.64
N ASP A 63 -2.93 2.67 4.01
CA ASP A 63 -3.10 1.32 4.54
C ASP A 63 -1.77 0.58 4.66
N ALA A 64 -1.72 -0.35 5.61
CA ALA A 64 -0.48 -1.03 5.95
C ALA A 64 0.03 -1.95 4.84
N TYR A 65 -0.86 -2.56 4.06
CA TYR A 65 -0.46 -3.42 2.95
C TYR A 65 0.21 -2.60 1.84
N MET A 66 -0.44 -1.53 1.38
CA MET A 66 0.08 -0.72 0.28
C MET A 66 1.33 0.05 0.69
N THR A 67 1.36 0.60 1.91
CA THR A 67 2.54 1.28 2.44
C THR A 67 3.74 0.33 2.49
N ALA A 68 3.57 -0.87 3.02
CA ALA A 68 4.64 -1.85 3.06
C ALA A 68 5.04 -2.32 1.66
N LEU A 69 4.08 -2.57 0.77
CA LEU A 69 4.35 -2.96 -0.61
C LEU A 69 5.12 -1.87 -1.36
N ALA A 70 4.78 -0.60 -1.19
CA ALA A 70 5.49 0.52 -1.79
C ALA A 70 6.95 0.54 -1.36
N VAL A 71 7.23 0.41 -0.06
CA VAL A 71 8.59 0.32 0.47
C VAL A 71 9.34 -0.88 -0.13
N VAL A 72 8.72 -2.06 -0.18
CA VAL A 72 9.31 -3.27 -0.77
C VAL A 72 9.66 -3.04 -2.24
N LEU A 73 8.76 -2.48 -3.04
CA LEU A 73 8.97 -2.22 -4.46
C LEU A 73 10.10 -1.20 -4.68
N MET A 74 10.12 -0.13 -3.89
CA MET A 74 11.20 0.87 -3.95
C MET A 74 12.56 0.24 -3.63
N ARG A 75 12.64 -0.60 -2.59
CA ARG A 75 13.86 -1.32 -2.23
C ARG A 75 14.31 -2.32 -3.30
N GLN A 76 13.36 -3.03 -3.93
CA GLN A 76 13.65 -3.94 -5.05
C GLN A 76 14.03 -3.23 -6.34
N SER A 77 13.76 -1.92 -6.42
CA SER A 77 14.18 -1.03 -7.51
C SER A 77 15.46 -0.25 -7.17
N ASP A 78 16.27 -0.76 -6.25
CA ASP A 78 17.57 -0.21 -5.84
C ASP A 78 17.51 1.19 -5.19
N ILE A 79 16.33 1.68 -4.80
CA ILE A 79 16.22 2.91 -4.03
C ILE A 79 16.77 2.65 -2.62
N PRO A 80 17.73 3.46 -2.13
CA PRO A 80 18.37 3.21 -0.84
C PRO A 80 17.38 3.33 0.32
N ALA A 81 17.59 2.55 1.39
CA ALA A 81 16.73 2.61 2.60
C ALA A 81 16.72 3.99 3.26
N THR A 82 17.72 4.82 2.98
CA THR A 82 17.85 6.21 3.46
C THR A 82 16.99 7.21 2.67
N ASP A 83 16.32 6.80 1.60
CA ASP A 83 15.38 7.66 0.87
C ASP A 83 14.27 8.15 1.80
N SER A 84 13.98 9.44 1.76
CA SER A 84 13.01 10.09 2.65
C SER A 84 11.61 9.50 2.56
N ARG A 85 11.21 9.02 1.39
CA ARG A 85 9.90 8.38 1.15
C ARG A 85 9.84 7.03 1.85
N ILE A 86 10.91 6.25 1.76
CA ILE A 86 11.04 4.96 2.47
C ILE A 86 11.03 5.20 3.98
N ALA A 87 11.82 6.15 4.45
CA ALA A 87 11.89 6.50 5.88
C ALA A 87 10.50 6.91 6.42
N SER A 88 9.76 7.73 5.66
CA SER A 88 8.40 8.14 6.03
C SER A 88 7.42 6.97 6.05
N GLY A 89 7.50 6.06 5.07
CA GLY A 89 6.69 4.83 5.01
C GLY A 89 6.97 3.90 6.19
N LEU A 90 8.24 3.69 6.54
CA LEU A 90 8.62 2.89 7.71
C LEU A 90 8.16 3.54 9.02
N ALA A 91 8.26 4.87 9.14
CA ALA A 91 7.75 5.60 10.29
C ALA A 91 6.22 5.46 10.43
N TRP A 92 5.50 5.52 9.30
CA TRP A 92 4.07 5.27 9.26
C TRP A 92 3.75 3.85 9.72
N LEU A 93 4.42 2.84 9.19
CA LEU A 93 4.22 1.44 9.59
C LEU A 93 4.49 1.22 11.09
N LYS A 94 5.56 1.81 11.65
CA LYS A 94 5.87 1.73 13.09
C LYS A 94 4.74 2.32 13.93
N ARG A 95 4.19 3.46 13.53
CA ARG A 95 3.11 4.15 14.23
C ARG A 95 1.81 3.33 14.22
N GLU A 96 1.51 2.69 13.10
CA GLU A 96 0.26 1.94 12.90
C GLU A 96 0.35 0.47 13.36
N GLN A 97 1.48 0.05 13.90
CA GLN A 97 1.62 -1.29 14.48
C GLN A 97 0.72 -1.42 15.72
N ARG A 98 -0.08 -2.46 15.76
CA ARG A 98 -0.96 -2.74 16.89
C ARG A 98 -0.18 -3.35 18.05
N GLN A 99 -0.74 -3.29 19.26
CA GLN A 99 -0.16 -3.93 20.45
C GLN A 99 0.08 -5.43 20.28
N SER A 100 -0.68 -6.10 19.40
CA SER A 100 -0.46 -7.50 19.03
C SER A 100 0.78 -7.73 18.15
N GLY A 101 1.51 -6.69 17.78
CA GLY A 101 2.62 -6.74 16.84
C GLY A 101 2.22 -6.84 15.37
N ARG A 102 0.93 -6.86 15.08
CA ARG A 102 0.39 -7.08 13.72
C ARG A 102 -0.04 -5.76 13.09
N TRP A 103 -0.13 -5.78 11.76
CA TRP A 103 -0.76 -4.76 10.94
C TRP A 103 -2.05 -5.31 10.33
N TRP A 104 -2.93 -4.42 9.96
CA TRP A 104 -4.18 -4.75 9.33
C TRP A 104 -4.54 -3.69 8.29
N MET A 105 -5.40 -4.06 7.35
CA MET A 105 -6.01 -3.14 6.41
C MET A 105 -7.49 -3.46 6.24
N HIS A 106 -8.28 -2.47 5.85
CA HIS A 106 -9.65 -2.71 5.42
C HIS A 106 -9.68 -3.57 4.16
N SER A 107 -10.65 -4.48 4.09
CA SER A 107 -10.90 -5.20 2.86
C SER A 107 -11.31 -4.22 1.78
N LEU A 108 -10.72 -4.37 0.59
CA LEU A 108 -11.14 -3.63 -0.59
C LEU A 108 -12.50 -4.11 -1.13
N TYR A 109 -12.97 -5.25 -0.64
CA TYR A 109 -14.18 -5.87 -1.12
C TYR A 109 -15.40 -5.40 -0.31
N ARG A 110 -16.28 -4.61 -0.92
CA ARG A 110 -17.61 -4.18 -0.43
C ARG A 110 -17.63 -3.37 0.88
N GLY A 111 -16.57 -2.67 1.23
CA GLY A 111 -16.57 -1.91 2.49
C GLY A 111 -16.83 -2.76 3.73
N ASN A 112 -16.76 -4.08 3.60
CA ASN A 112 -16.89 -4.99 4.72
C ASN A 112 -15.63 -4.86 5.58
N TYR A 113 -15.83 -4.74 6.88
CA TYR A 113 -14.81 -4.64 7.92
C TYR A 113 -14.01 -5.95 8.13
N HIS A 114 -13.80 -6.72 7.06
CA HIS A 114 -12.89 -7.85 7.09
C HIS A 114 -11.46 -7.33 7.01
N TYR A 115 -10.80 -7.39 8.13
CA TYR A 115 -9.41 -6.95 8.24
C TYR A 115 -8.49 -8.03 7.69
N ILE A 116 -7.73 -7.68 6.66
CA ILE A 116 -6.70 -8.54 6.10
C ILE A 116 -5.43 -8.33 6.93
N THR A 117 -5.28 -9.16 7.98
CA THR A 117 -4.16 -9.02 8.93
C THR A 117 -2.89 -9.70 8.46
N TYR A 118 -3.00 -10.91 7.92
CA TYR A 118 -1.83 -11.72 7.63
C TYR A 118 -0.98 -11.17 6.50
N ILE A 119 -1.60 -10.78 5.39
CA ILE A 119 -0.86 -10.24 4.25
C ILE A 119 -0.25 -8.87 4.57
N ALA A 120 -0.97 -8.00 5.27
CA ALA A 120 -0.45 -6.71 5.70
C ALA A 120 0.76 -6.87 6.64
N THR A 121 0.66 -7.80 7.60
CA THR A 121 1.76 -8.10 8.53
C THR A 121 2.97 -8.68 7.78
N ALA A 122 2.76 -9.63 6.88
CA ALA A 122 3.85 -10.24 6.11
C ALA A 122 4.59 -9.21 5.25
N GLN A 123 3.86 -8.31 4.59
CA GLN A 123 4.47 -7.24 3.79
C GLN A 123 5.20 -6.21 4.67
N ALA A 124 4.64 -5.84 5.83
CA ALA A 124 5.31 -4.95 6.76
C ALA A 124 6.64 -5.54 7.26
N LEU A 125 6.65 -6.81 7.67
CA LEU A 125 7.89 -7.50 8.07
C LEU A 125 8.91 -7.52 6.93
N LYS A 126 8.49 -7.82 5.70
CA LYS A 126 9.37 -7.81 4.53
C LYS A 126 9.94 -6.40 4.26
N ALA A 127 9.14 -5.35 4.42
CA ALA A 127 9.61 -3.97 4.26
C ALA A 127 10.69 -3.63 5.29
N PHE A 128 10.49 -3.97 6.55
CA PHE A 128 11.47 -3.77 7.61
C PHE A 128 12.75 -4.58 7.39
N ASP A 129 12.63 -5.84 6.96
CA ASP A 129 13.76 -6.71 6.65
C ASP A 129 14.65 -6.12 5.54
N LEU A 130 14.05 -5.72 4.40
CA LEU A 130 14.76 -5.12 3.27
C LEU A 130 15.42 -3.77 3.61
N CYS A 131 14.99 -3.12 4.69
CA CYS A 131 15.56 -1.87 5.17
C CYS A 131 16.53 -2.05 6.35
N GLY A 132 16.77 -3.30 6.79
CA GLY A 132 17.66 -3.60 7.93
C GLY A 132 17.09 -3.19 9.28
N GLU A 133 15.77 -3.04 9.39
CA GLU A 133 15.07 -2.58 10.60
C GLU A 133 14.55 -3.74 11.47
N LEU A 134 14.63 -4.99 11.01
CA LEU A 134 14.34 -6.15 11.85
C LEU A 134 15.55 -6.44 12.73
N GLN A 135 15.36 -6.29 14.05
CA GLN A 135 16.37 -6.76 15.01
C GLN A 135 16.29 -8.28 15.09
N THR A 136 17.28 -8.97 14.55
CA THR A 136 17.54 -10.37 14.89
C THR A 136 18.07 -10.40 16.31
N LYS A 137 17.24 -10.91 17.25
CA LYS A 137 17.71 -11.26 18.58
C LYS A 137 18.51 -12.54 18.52
#